data_3f9b86b32ef1e28d48cccb9dd1dfa4a9
#
_entry.id   3f9b86b32ef1e28d48cccb9dd1dfa4a9
#
_cell.length_a   1.000
_cell.length_b   1.000
_cell.length_c   1.000
_cell.angle_alpha   90.00
_cell.angle_beta   90.00
_cell.angle_gamma   90.00
#
_symmetry.space_group_name_H-M   'P 1'
#
loop_
_entity.id
_entity.type
_entity.pdbx_description
1 polymer ?
#
loop_
_entity_poly.entity_id
_entity_poly.type
_entity_poly.pdbx_seq_one_letter_code
_entity_poly.pdbx_strand_id
1 'polypeptide(L)'
;MQDRIFGVVQCDIRVPAHLKDHFSEMPPIFKNTTVTEKDIGFHMTEFLRDTGKSFKPTRYLIGSMFAERILLITPILIWYLKHGLEVTEIHQVIEFAPKKCFKSFADRVSDDRRAGDRDPSLKVVADTSKLIGIITLLFS
;
A
#
# COMPACT_ATOMS: atom_id res chain seq x y z
N MET A 1 -25.84 12.65 -8.14
CA MET A 1 -24.59 12.51 -7.35
C MET A 1 -24.44 11.03 -7.05
N GLN A 2 -23.41 10.37 -7.54
CA GLN A 2 -23.13 9.00 -7.09
C GLN A 2 -22.61 9.11 -5.67
N ASP A 3 -23.35 8.58 -4.71
CA ASP A 3 -22.93 8.43 -3.32
C ASP A 3 -21.73 7.47 -3.31
N ARG A 4 -20.54 8.05 -3.33
CA ARG A 4 -19.32 7.28 -3.24
C ARG A 4 -19.08 7.01 -1.76
N ILE A 5 -19.23 5.78 -1.36
CA ILE A 5 -18.82 5.33 -0.03
C ILE A 5 -17.32 5.67 0.13
N PHE A 6 -16.99 6.44 1.15
CA PHE A 6 -15.62 6.71 1.55
C PHE A 6 -15.33 5.97 2.86
N GLY A 7 -14.39 5.03 2.82
CA GLY A 7 -14.18 4.19 3.98
C GLY A 7 -13.15 3.08 3.75
N VAL A 8 -13.25 2.06 4.56
CA VAL A 8 -12.45 0.83 4.48
C VAL A 8 -13.36 -0.35 4.27
N VAL A 9 -12.98 -1.22 3.35
CA VAL A 9 -13.71 -2.45 3.03
C VAL A 9 -12.79 -3.64 3.30
N GLN A 10 -13.25 -4.60 4.10
CA GLN A 10 -12.61 -5.90 4.23
C GLN A 10 -13.25 -6.84 3.20
N CYS A 11 -12.47 -7.33 2.27
CA CYS A 11 -12.97 -8.16 1.18
C CYS A 11 -11.95 -9.18 0.71
N ASP A 12 -12.44 -10.16 -0.05
CA ASP A 12 -11.64 -11.07 -0.83
C ASP A 12 -11.56 -10.54 -2.26
N ILE A 13 -10.34 -10.46 -2.79
CA ILE A 13 -10.08 -9.90 -4.12
C ILE A 13 -9.12 -10.78 -4.89
N ARG A 14 -9.35 -10.89 -6.20
CA ARG A 14 -8.49 -11.66 -7.09
C ARG A 14 -8.33 -11.01 -8.45
N VAL A 15 -7.24 -11.38 -9.12
CA VAL A 15 -7.04 -11.14 -10.54
C VAL A 15 -7.73 -12.27 -11.31
N PRO A 16 -8.68 -11.98 -12.21
CA PRO A 16 -9.34 -12.99 -13.03
C PRO A 16 -8.35 -13.67 -14.00
N ALA A 17 -8.69 -14.88 -14.44
CA ALA A 17 -7.78 -15.72 -15.22
C ALA A 17 -7.26 -15.04 -16.50
N HIS A 18 -8.11 -14.29 -17.20
CA HIS A 18 -7.76 -13.61 -18.45
C HIS A 18 -6.80 -12.41 -18.28
N LEU A 19 -6.61 -11.90 -17.05
CA LEU A 19 -5.67 -10.80 -16.75
C LEU A 19 -4.39 -11.28 -16.05
N LYS A 20 -4.24 -12.57 -15.78
CA LYS A 20 -3.06 -13.09 -15.09
C LYS A 20 -1.76 -12.83 -15.84
N ASP A 21 -1.78 -12.99 -17.16
CA ASP A 21 -0.60 -12.74 -18.00
C ASP A 21 -0.23 -11.24 -18.00
N HIS A 22 -1.23 -10.36 -18.02
CA HIS A 22 -1.03 -8.92 -17.95
C HIS A 22 -0.34 -8.48 -16.65
N PHE A 23 -0.65 -9.13 -15.53
CA PHE A 23 -0.07 -8.82 -14.22
C PHE A 23 1.05 -9.78 -13.80
N SER A 24 1.55 -10.63 -14.69
CA SER A 24 2.54 -11.68 -14.35
C SER A 24 3.84 -11.12 -13.79
N GLU A 25 4.35 -10.03 -14.37
CA GLU A 25 5.59 -9.39 -13.93
C GLU A 25 5.40 -8.50 -12.70
N MET A 26 4.20 -7.94 -12.51
CA MET A 26 3.89 -7.04 -11.40
C MET A 26 2.51 -7.34 -10.83
N PRO A 27 2.42 -8.32 -9.90
CA PRO A 27 1.16 -8.63 -9.23
C PRO A 27 0.59 -7.41 -8.50
N PRO A 28 -0.68 -7.05 -8.75
CA PRO A 28 -1.22 -5.75 -8.32
C PRO A 28 -1.62 -5.70 -6.84
N ILE A 29 -1.85 -6.85 -6.20
CA ILE A 29 -2.35 -6.92 -4.83
C ILE A 29 -1.16 -7.11 -3.89
N PHE A 30 -0.91 -6.13 -3.02
CA PHE A 30 0.13 -6.21 -2.01
C PHE A 30 -0.45 -6.66 -0.67
N LYS A 31 0.08 -7.75 -0.13
CA LYS A 31 -0.35 -8.29 1.17
C LYS A 31 0.84 -8.67 2.04
N ASN A 32 0.68 -8.49 3.36
CA ASN A 32 1.64 -9.00 4.33
C ASN A 32 1.35 -10.48 4.60
N THR A 33 2.35 -11.33 4.40
CA THR A 33 2.25 -12.75 4.73
C THR A 33 3.53 -13.25 5.39
N THR A 34 3.40 -14.30 6.19
CA THR A 34 4.56 -14.98 6.75
C THR A 34 5.08 -15.96 5.70
N VAL A 35 6.30 -15.72 5.23
CA VAL A 35 7.01 -16.59 4.31
C VAL A 35 7.79 -17.61 5.12
N THR A 36 7.64 -18.88 4.77
CA THR A 36 8.31 -20.02 5.39
C THR A 36 9.31 -20.65 4.42
N GLU A 37 10.12 -21.61 4.90
CA GLU A 37 11.06 -22.33 4.05
C GLU A 37 10.40 -23.04 2.85
N LYS A 38 9.11 -23.42 2.98
CA LYS A 38 8.36 -24.07 1.92
C LYS A 38 7.98 -23.11 0.78
N ASP A 39 7.96 -21.82 1.07
CA ASP A 39 7.50 -20.78 0.13
C ASP A 39 8.65 -20.21 -0.72
N ILE A 40 9.90 -20.44 -0.35
CA ILE A 40 11.09 -19.82 -0.99
C ILE A 40 11.60 -20.54 -2.25
N GLY A 41 11.01 -21.68 -2.59
CA GLY A 41 11.36 -22.45 -3.77
C GLY A 41 12.70 -23.18 -3.68
N PHE A 42 12.92 -24.10 -4.63
CA PHE A 42 14.05 -25.04 -4.63
C PHE A 42 15.42 -24.36 -4.62
N HIS A 43 15.67 -23.43 -5.53
CA HIS A 43 17.00 -22.79 -5.67
C HIS A 43 17.42 -22.03 -4.43
N MET A 44 16.50 -21.33 -3.77
CA MET A 44 16.83 -20.62 -2.53
C MET A 44 17.07 -21.59 -1.38
N THR A 45 16.31 -22.67 -1.30
CA THR A 45 16.52 -23.72 -0.29
C THR A 45 17.88 -24.39 -0.45
N GLU A 46 18.30 -24.68 -1.68
CA GLU A 46 19.61 -25.24 -1.99
C GLU A 46 20.75 -24.27 -1.61
N PHE A 47 20.62 -22.99 -1.98
CA PHE A 47 21.58 -21.95 -1.59
C PHE A 47 21.75 -21.83 -0.07
N LEU A 48 20.64 -21.89 0.69
CA LEU A 48 20.70 -21.84 2.15
C LEU A 48 21.41 -23.06 2.74
N ARG A 49 21.18 -24.24 2.18
CA ARG A 49 21.85 -25.48 2.57
C ARG A 49 23.36 -25.39 2.34
N ASP A 50 23.77 -24.96 1.15
CA ASP A 50 25.19 -24.85 0.76
C ASP A 50 25.95 -23.82 1.59
N THR A 51 25.26 -22.75 2.01
CA THR A 51 25.83 -21.68 2.85
C THR A 51 25.73 -21.97 4.35
N GLY A 52 25.14 -23.10 4.76
CA GLY A 52 24.94 -23.46 6.17
C GLY A 52 23.99 -22.52 6.91
N LYS A 53 23.13 -21.81 6.18
CA LYS A 53 22.14 -20.88 6.74
C LYS A 53 20.77 -21.55 6.84
N SER A 54 20.00 -21.19 7.86
CA SER A 54 18.61 -21.60 8.02
C SER A 54 17.66 -20.44 7.69
N PHE A 55 16.55 -20.74 7.05
CA PHE A 55 15.50 -19.76 6.82
C PHE A 55 14.66 -19.59 8.10
N LYS A 56 14.52 -18.34 8.56
CA LYS A 56 13.63 -18.03 9.68
C LYS A 56 12.31 -17.49 9.11
N PRO A 57 11.15 -18.08 9.48
CA PRO A 57 9.87 -17.56 9.08
C PRO A 57 9.77 -16.06 9.43
N THR A 58 9.52 -15.25 8.43
CA THR A 58 9.49 -13.78 8.56
C THR A 58 8.31 -13.22 7.78
N ARG A 59 7.72 -12.14 8.30
CA ARG A 59 6.61 -11.46 7.63
C ARG A 59 7.14 -10.51 6.57
N TYR A 60 6.70 -10.71 5.34
CA TYR A 60 7.04 -9.89 4.18
C TYR A 60 5.81 -9.30 3.53
N LEU A 61 6.00 -8.12 2.93
CA LEU A 61 5.04 -7.56 1.99
C LEU A 61 5.31 -8.18 0.62
N ILE A 62 4.36 -8.93 0.09
CA ILE A 62 4.49 -9.60 -1.21
C ILE A 62 3.41 -9.12 -2.19
N GLY A 63 3.75 -9.11 -3.49
CA GLY A 63 2.79 -9.02 -4.56
C GLY A 63 2.05 -10.35 -4.74
N SER A 64 0.75 -10.31 -5.02
CA SER A 64 -0.11 -11.48 -5.16
C SER A 64 -1.18 -11.26 -6.22
N MET A 65 -1.68 -12.36 -6.79
CA MET A 65 -2.84 -12.38 -7.69
C MET A 65 -4.16 -12.50 -6.94
N PHE A 66 -4.12 -12.72 -5.62
CA PHE A 66 -5.31 -12.82 -4.77
C PHE A 66 -4.99 -12.43 -3.33
N ALA A 67 -6.00 -11.99 -2.62
CA ALA A 67 -5.94 -11.82 -1.17
C ALA A 67 -7.30 -12.12 -0.56
N GLU A 68 -7.29 -12.76 0.59
CA GLU A 68 -8.45 -13.04 1.42
C GLU A 68 -8.45 -12.08 2.61
N ARG A 69 -9.64 -11.58 2.95
CA ARG A 69 -9.88 -10.69 4.09
C ARG A 69 -8.94 -9.47 4.14
N ILE A 70 -8.57 -8.95 2.97
CA ILE A 70 -7.72 -7.77 2.88
C ILE A 70 -8.53 -6.52 3.23
N LEU A 71 -7.91 -5.61 3.97
CA LEU A 71 -8.48 -4.29 4.25
C LEU A 71 -8.02 -3.30 3.19
N LEU A 72 -8.96 -2.75 2.44
CA LEU A 72 -8.73 -1.78 1.38
C LEU A 72 -9.49 -0.49 1.66
N ILE A 73 -8.82 0.64 1.50
CA ILE A 73 -9.53 1.93 1.43
C ILE A 73 -10.27 2.01 0.10
N THR A 74 -11.45 2.61 0.11
CA THR A 74 -12.34 2.66 -1.06
C THR A 74 -11.70 3.23 -2.33
N PRO A 75 -10.80 4.24 -2.32
CA PRO A 75 -10.10 4.67 -3.53
C PRO A 75 -9.25 3.57 -4.19
N ILE A 76 -8.53 2.76 -3.39
CA ILE A 76 -7.74 1.64 -3.90
C ILE A 76 -8.65 0.54 -4.44
N LEU A 77 -9.72 0.21 -3.73
CA LEU A 77 -10.71 -0.76 -4.18
C LEU A 77 -11.33 -0.35 -5.53
N ILE A 78 -11.71 0.92 -5.68
CA ILE A 78 -12.23 1.46 -6.94
C ILE A 78 -11.19 1.35 -8.06
N TRP A 79 -9.92 1.60 -7.75
CA TRP A 79 -8.83 1.46 -8.71
C TRP A 79 -8.70 0.01 -9.18
N TYR A 80 -8.70 -0.96 -8.25
CA TYR A 80 -8.67 -2.39 -8.59
C TYR A 80 -9.84 -2.79 -9.49
N LEU A 81 -11.06 -2.40 -9.15
CA LEU A 81 -12.25 -2.70 -9.95
C LEU A 81 -12.18 -2.10 -11.36
N LYS A 82 -11.66 -0.87 -11.49
CA LYS A 82 -11.45 -0.24 -12.80
C LYS A 82 -10.41 -0.95 -13.67
N HIS A 83 -9.46 -1.65 -13.05
CA HIS A 83 -8.44 -2.43 -13.74
C HIS A 83 -8.82 -3.90 -13.89
N GLY A 84 -10.08 -4.22 -13.67
CA GLY A 84 -10.65 -5.53 -13.97
C GLY A 84 -10.44 -6.60 -12.88
N LEU A 85 -9.95 -6.22 -11.68
CA LEU A 85 -9.91 -7.14 -10.56
C LEU A 85 -11.33 -7.42 -10.05
N GLU A 86 -11.55 -8.60 -9.50
CA GLU A 86 -12.84 -9.06 -9.01
C GLU A 86 -12.84 -9.14 -7.49
N VAL A 87 -13.85 -8.53 -6.87
CA VAL A 87 -14.18 -8.78 -5.46
C VAL A 87 -15.09 -9.99 -5.41
N THR A 88 -14.67 -11.02 -4.70
CA THR A 88 -15.44 -12.28 -4.59
C THR A 88 -16.33 -12.29 -3.36
N GLU A 89 -15.91 -11.68 -2.28
CA GLU A 89 -16.68 -11.59 -1.04
C GLU A 89 -16.39 -10.28 -0.30
N ILE A 90 -17.40 -9.68 0.31
CA ILE A 90 -17.28 -8.52 1.19
C ILE A 90 -17.64 -8.96 2.59
N HIS A 91 -16.69 -8.85 3.54
CA HIS A 91 -16.89 -9.27 4.93
C HIS A 91 -17.35 -8.12 5.82
N GLN A 92 -16.74 -6.93 5.64
CA GLN A 92 -17.05 -5.77 6.46
C GLN A 92 -16.83 -4.47 5.70
N VAL A 93 -17.66 -3.49 5.97
CA VAL A 93 -17.54 -2.13 5.44
C VAL A 93 -17.59 -1.14 6.60
N ILE A 94 -16.62 -0.24 6.66
CA ILE A 94 -16.58 0.87 7.61
C ILE A 94 -16.62 2.15 6.80
N GLU A 95 -17.68 2.91 6.94
CA GLU A 95 -17.84 4.19 6.25
C GLU A 95 -17.36 5.34 7.11
N PHE A 96 -16.68 6.31 6.49
CA PHE A 96 -16.21 7.53 7.14
C PHE A 96 -16.85 8.76 6.48
N ALA A 97 -17.12 9.76 7.28
CA ALA A 97 -17.40 11.09 6.77
C ALA A 97 -16.06 11.77 6.41
N PRO A 98 -15.79 12.06 5.12
CA PRO A 98 -14.54 12.69 4.72
C PRO A 98 -14.43 14.09 5.33
N LYS A 99 -13.33 14.35 6.07
CA LYS A 99 -13.05 15.63 6.67
C LYS A 99 -11.63 16.08 6.36
N LYS A 100 -11.45 17.28 5.85
CA LYS A 100 -10.14 17.86 5.53
C LYS A 100 -9.49 18.50 6.78
N CYS A 101 -9.29 17.72 7.84
CA CYS A 101 -8.80 18.20 9.13
C CYS A 101 -7.41 18.85 9.04
N PHE A 102 -6.56 18.32 8.16
CA PHE A 102 -5.16 18.74 8.03
C PHE A 102 -4.91 19.67 6.85
N LYS A 103 -5.98 20.21 6.21
CA LYS A 103 -5.78 21.04 5.01
C LYS A 103 -4.87 22.24 5.26
N SER A 104 -5.14 23.01 6.30
CA SER A 104 -4.34 24.20 6.63
C SER A 104 -2.88 23.87 6.96
N PHE A 105 -2.65 22.76 7.64
CA PHE A 105 -1.32 22.27 7.93
C PHE A 105 -0.59 21.83 6.65
N ALA A 106 -1.23 21.02 5.81
CA ALA A 106 -0.67 20.55 4.54
C ALA A 106 -0.36 21.72 3.58
N ASP A 107 -1.26 22.71 3.50
CA ASP A 107 -1.05 23.91 2.69
C ASP A 107 0.19 24.68 3.19
N ARG A 108 0.31 24.90 4.51
CA ARG A 108 1.46 25.60 5.11
C ARG A 108 2.78 24.88 4.87
N VAL A 109 2.83 23.56 5.10
CA VAL A 109 4.04 22.76 4.83
C VAL A 109 4.44 22.83 3.36
N SER A 110 3.44 22.81 2.45
CA SER A 110 3.68 22.94 1.01
C SER A 110 4.20 24.31 0.62
N ASP A 111 3.70 25.36 1.25
CA ASP A 111 4.13 26.74 0.99
C ASP A 111 5.54 26.99 1.54
N ASP A 112 5.84 26.53 2.76
CA ASP A 112 7.18 26.61 3.36
C ASP A 112 8.22 25.86 2.49
N ARG A 113 7.86 24.70 1.96
CA ARG A 113 8.71 23.96 1.04
C ARG A 113 8.99 24.75 -0.24
N ARG A 114 7.95 25.31 -0.87
CA ARG A 114 8.09 26.13 -2.09
C ARG A 114 8.92 27.37 -1.83
N ALA A 115 8.80 27.98 -0.64
CA ALA A 115 9.63 29.12 -0.22
C ALA A 115 11.11 28.72 -0.11
N GLY A 116 11.41 27.57 0.54
CA GLY A 116 12.78 27.05 0.66
C GLY A 116 13.41 26.61 -0.67
N ASP A 117 12.61 26.17 -1.63
CA ASP A 117 13.08 25.86 -2.99
C ASP A 117 13.49 27.14 -3.76
N ARG A 118 12.89 28.29 -3.43
CA ARG A 118 13.18 29.60 -4.06
C ARG A 118 14.30 30.37 -3.34
N ASP A 119 14.42 30.23 -2.03
CA ASP A 119 15.37 30.93 -1.19
C ASP A 119 16.19 29.95 -0.35
N PRO A 120 17.48 29.75 -0.66
CA PRO A 120 18.37 28.86 0.09
C PRO A 120 18.46 29.14 1.59
N SER A 121 18.25 30.38 2.00
CA SER A 121 18.27 30.78 3.43
C SER A 121 17.11 30.16 4.22
N LEU A 122 16.00 29.84 3.55
CA LEU A 122 14.82 29.19 4.11
C LEU A 122 14.83 27.67 4.02
N LYS A 123 15.87 27.08 3.41
CA LYS A 123 15.94 25.64 3.13
C LYS A 123 15.84 24.79 4.40
N VAL A 124 16.45 25.22 5.49
CA VAL A 124 16.40 24.50 6.78
C VAL A 124 14.97 24.38 7.30
N VAL A 125 14.19 25.46 7.18
CA VAL A 125 12.77 25.47 7.59
C VAL A 125 11.96 24.55 6.67
N ALA A 126 12.21 24.59 5.37
CA ALA A 126 11.55 23.74 4.39
C ALA A 126 11.85 22.24 4.61
N ASP A 127 13.09 21.88 4.91
CA ASP A 127 13.50 20.50 5.19
C ASP A 127 12.87 19.98 6.49
N THR A 128 12.79 20.82 7.53
CA THR A 128 12.10 20.47 8.79
C THR A 128 10.60 20.24 8.56
N SER A 129 9.95 21.12 7.81
CA SER A 129 8.53 20.99 7.44
C SER A 129 8.27 19.72 6.63
N LYS A 130 9.20 19.34 5.75
CA LYS A 130 9.14 18.09 4.99
C LYS A 130 9.22 16.86 5.90
N LEU A 131 10.09 16.87 6.89
CA LEU A 131 10.23 15.78 7.86
C LEU A 131 8.96 15.61 8.70
N ILE A 132 8.37 16.70 9.17
CA ILE A 132 7.10 16.71 9.90
C ILE A 132 5.96 16.19 9.02
N GLY A 133 5.91 16.60 7.76
CA GLY A 133 4.91 16.13 6.80
C GLY A 133 4.97 14.62 6.57
N ILE A 134 6.17 14.03 6.45
CA ILE A 134 6.37 12.58 6.32
C ILE A 134 5.91 11.85 7.59
N ILE A 135 6.26 12.37 8.77
CA ILE A 135 5.84 11.78 10.04
C ILE A 135 4.31 11.78 10.17
N THR A 136 3.66 12.87 9.79
CA THR A 136 2.19 12.97 9.85
C THR A 136 1.51 11.99 8.90
N LEU A 137 2.09 11.74 7.71
CA LEU A 137 1.57 10.74 6.75
C LEU A 137 1.75 9.29 7.24
N LEU A 138 2.76 9.02 8.08
CA LEU A 138 3.00 7.69 8.63
C LEU A 138 2.09 7.36 9.82
N PHE A 139 1.54 8.37 10.49
CA PHE A 139 0.67 8.22 11.67
C PHE A 139 -0.79 8.60 11.39
N SER A 140 -1.15 8.96 10.16
CA SER A 140 -2.53 9.19 9.68
C SER A 140 -3.05 7.97 8.94
#